data_7a4f9c69b5befd1987bbb7c8bd37c8ff
#
_entry.id   7a4f9c69b5befd1987bbb7c8bd37c8ff
#
_cell.length_a   1.000
_cell.length_b   1.000
_cell.length_c   1.000
_cell.angle_alpha   90.00
_cell.angle_beta   90.00
_cell.angle_gamma   90.00
#
_symmetry.space_group_name_H-M   'P 1'
#
loop_
_entity.id
_entity.type
_entity.pdbx_description
1 polymer ?
#
loop_
_entity_poly.entity_id
_entity_poly.type
_entity_poly.pdbx_seq_one_letter_code
_entity_poly.pdbx_strand_id
1 'polypeptide(L)'
;MKKDDVIETFNLLQTDENTKKFFDADISARIPYRLHCCVYNFNREVWAEDDILYNYDLGGNCQTLKILNECGACLMYYQIRPYLRPMYSMTEEEKKELSNYENSVQRTDFFYSHHIDCRFMIEKGLALEAPEGMYKED
;
A
#
# COMPACT_ATOMS: atom_id res chain seq x y z
N MET A 1 -11.01 6.43 -7.83
CA MET A 1 -9.90 6.48 -8.78
C MET A 1 -10.39 6.05 -10.15
N LYS A 2 -9.91 6.70 -11.20
CA LYS A 2 -10.36 6.45 -12.57
C LYS A 2 -9.34 5.60 -13.32
N LYS A 3 -9.77 5.02 -14.45
CA LYS A 3 -8.89 4.23 -15.34
C LYS A 3 -7.62 5.00 -15.70
N ASP A 4 -7.75 6.30 -15.97
CA ASP A 4 -6.61 7.12 -16.35
C ASP A 4 -5.56 7.21 -15.24
N ASP A 5 -5.99 7.23 -13.98
CA ASP A 5 -5.08 7.21 -12.82
C ASP A 5 -4.31 5.90 -12.75
N VAL A 6 -4.97 4.78 -13.05
CA VAL A 6 -4.33 3.47 -13.09
C VAL A 6 -3.29 3.41 -14.21
N ILE A 7 -3.64 3.94 -15.38
CA ILE A 7 -2.72 4.00 -16.53
C ILE A 7 -1.53 4.89 -16.23
N GLU A 8 -1.76 6.06 -15.63
CA GLU A 8 -0.68 6.98 -15.24
C GLU A 8 0.30 6.30 -14.28
N THR A 9 -0.21 5.58 -13.29
CA THR A 9 0.64 4.87 -12.34
C THR A 9 1.40 3.75 -13.02
N PHE A 10 0.75 3.00 -13.90
CA PHE A 10 1.42 1.97 -14.70
C PHE A 10 2.58 2.58 -15.48
N ASN A 11 2.34 3.69 -16.19
CA ASN A 11 3.37 4.35 -16.96
C ASN A 11 4.51 4.84 -16.08
N LEU A 12 4.19 5.45 -14.93
CA LEU A 12 5.20 5.93 -13.99
C LEU A 12 6.10 4.78 -13.49
N LEU A 13 5.48 3.67 -13.08
CA LEU A 13 6.23 2.53 -12.56
C LEU A 13 7.03 1.81 -13.63
N GLN A 14 6.62 1.90 -14.91
CA GLN A 14 7.39 1.34 -16.03
C GLN A 14 8.57 2.20 -16.43
N THR A 15 8.44 3.53 -16.31
CA THR A 15 9.46 4.47 -16.78
C THR A 15 10.42 4.93 -15.70
N ASP A 16 10.05 4.82 -14.45
CA ASP A 16 10.88 5.20 -13.30
C ASP A 16 11.21 3.96 -12.46
N GLU A 17 12.34 3.34 -12.78
CA GLU A 17 12.81 2.13 -12.12
C GLU A 17 13.01 2.32 -10.61
N ASN A 18 13.49 3.48 -10.19
CA ASN A 18 13.70 3.76 -8.76
C ASN A 18 12.36 3.85 -8.02
N THR A 19 11.39 4.53 -8.60
CA THR A 19 10.04 4.62 -8.01
C THR A 19 9.42 3.23 -7.88
N LYS A 20 9.57 2.38 -8.89
CA LYS A 20 9.07 1.01 -8.83
C LYS A 20 9.76 0.20 -7.72
N LYS A 21 11.07 0.34 -7.56
CA LYS A 21 11.79 -0.34 -6.48
C LYS A 21 11.29 0.08 -5.09
N PHE A 22 11.05 1.36 -4.90
CA PHE A 22 10.50 1.85 -3.64
C PHE A 22 9.07 1.36 -3.41
N PHE A 23 8.25 1.33 -4.45
CA PHE A 23 6.89 0.80 -4.39
C PHE A 23 6.91 -0.68 -3.98
N ASP A 24 7.72 -1.49 -4.67
CA ASP A 24 7.83 -2.93 -4.41
C ASP A 24 8.30 -3.20 -2.96
N ALA A 25 9.33 -2.48 -2.52
CA ALA A 25 9.89 -2.65 -1.19
C ALA A 25 8.90 -2.24 -0.09
N ASP A 26 8.22 -1.11 -0.28
CA ASP A 26 7.26 -0.60 0.68
C ASP A 26 6.07 -1.57 0.84
N ILE A 27 5.49 -2.01 -0.27
CA ILE A 27 4.36 -2.93 -0.24
C ILE A 27 4.74 -4.26 0.40
N SER A 28 5.87 -4.83 -0.01
CA SER A 28 6.33 -6.12 0.52
C SER A 28 6.55 -6.08 2.03
N ALA A 29 7.08 -4.98 2.54
CA ALA A 29 7.34 -4.80 3.96
C ALA A 29 6.07 -4.71 4.80
N ARG A 30 4.94 -4.34 4.20
CA ARG A 30 3.68 -4.15 4.91
C ARG A 30 2.78 -5.40 4.90
N ILE A 31 3.09 -6.40 4.06
CA ILE A 31 2.28 -7.61 3.96
C ILE A 31 2.07 -8.30 5.32
N PRO A 32 3.10 -8.48 6.17
CA PRO A 32 2.91 -9.15 7.48
C PRO A 32 1.96 -8.40 8.41
N TYR A 33 1.71 -7.14 8.15
CA TYR A 33 0.89 -6.28 9.01
C TYR A 33 -0.50 -6.01 8.44
N ARG A 34 -0.98 -6.91 7.59
CA ARG A 34 -2.34 -6.87 7.05
C ARG A 34 -2.63 -5.58 6.28
N LEU A 35 -1.94 -5.40 5.17
CA LEU A 35 -2.09 -4.22 4.32
C LEU A 35 -3.43 -4.24 3.58
N HIS A 36 -4.25 -3.22 3.82
CA HIS A 36 -5.48 -3.01 3.06
C HIS A 36 -5.16 -2.33 1.73
N CYS A 37 -5.87 -2.72 0.69
CA CYS A 37 -5.70 -2.13 -0.63
C CYS A 37 -7.01 -2.06 -1.39
N CYS A 38 -7.04 -1.20 -2.38
CA CYS A 38 -8.10 -1.12 -3.37
C CYS A 38 -7.65 -1.83 -4.63
N VAL A 39 -8.53 -2.60 -5.25
CA VAL A 39 -8.22 -3.40 -6.44
C VAL A 39 -9.03 -2.88 -7.63
N TYR A 40 -8.32 -2.60 -8.71
CA TYR A 40 -8.91 -2.10 -9.96
C TYR A 40 -8.69 -3.08 -11.10
N ASN A 41 -9.62 -3.10 -12.04
CA ASN A 41 -9.38 -3.73 -13.32
C ASN A 41 -9.20 -2.67 -14.42
N PHE A 42 -8.82 -3.10 -15.63
CA PHE A 42 -8.57 -2.19 -16.75
C PHE A 42 -9.84 -1.55 -17.32
N ASN A 43 -11.02 -2.05 -16.97
CA ASN A 43 -12.28 -1.57 -17.50
C ASN A 43 -12.90 -0.46 -16.66
N ARG A 44 -12.11 0.23 -15.85
CA ARG A 44 -12.51 1.35 -14.97
C ARG A 44 -13.38 0.94 -13.79
N GLU A 45 -13.44 -0.35 -13.50
CA GLU A 45 -14.22 -0.85 -12.39
C GLU A 45 -13.36 -1.11 -11.18
N VAL A 46 -13.88 -0.77 -10.01
CA VAL A 46 -13.29 -1.17 -8.75
C VAL A 46 -13.78 -2.59 -8.46
N TRP A 47 -12.87 -3.56 -8.48
CA TRP A 47 -13.19 -4.92 -8.11
C TRP A 47 -13.44 -5.08 -6.61
N ALA A 48 -12.60 -4.41 -5.81
CA ALA A 48 -12.76 -4.42 -4.37
C ALA A 48 -12.24 -3.10 -3.80
N GLU A 49 -13.08 -2.39 -3.06
CA GLU A 49 -12.70 -1.14 -2.42
C GLU A 49 -11.86 -1.34 -1.17
N ASP A 50 -12.01 -2.51 -0.52
CA ASP A 50 -11.22 -2.88 0.64
C ASP A 50 -10.94 -4.37 0.58
N ASP A 51 -9.69 -4.69 0.34
CA ASP A 51 -9.19 -6.05 0.25
C ASP A 51 -7.86 -6.11 1.02
N ILE A 52 -7.41 -7.31 1.31
CA ILE A 52 -6.15 -7.50 2.04
C ILE A 52 -5.12 -8.11 1.08
N LEU A 53 -3.98 -7.47 0.96
CA LEU A 53 -2.89 -7.99 0.15
C LEU A 53 -2.29 -9.21 0.83
N TYR A 54 -2.29 -10.33 0.11
CA TYR A 54 -1.81 -11.61 0.60
C TYR A 54 -0.39 -11.93 0.15
N ASN A 55 -0.09 -11.62 -1.10
CA ASN A 55 1.20 -11.98 -1.71
C ASN A 55 1.62 -10.93 -2.74
N TYR A 56 2.90 -10.67 -2.81
CA TYR A 56 3.50 -9.74 -3.77
C TYR A 56 4.89 -10.26 -4.14
N ASP A 57 5.10 -10.61 -5.40
CA ASP A 57 6.39 -11.14 -5.84
C ASP A 57 7.22 -10.09 -6.60
N LEU A 58 8.48 -10.40 -6.82
CA LEU A 58 9.44 -9.51 -7.48
C LEU A 58 9.10 -9.26 -8.96
N GLY A 59 8.31 -10.13 -9.58
CA GLY A 59 7.83 -9.96 -10.94
C GLY A 59 6.67 -8.98 -11.05
N GLY A 60 6.16 -8.50 -9.92
CA GLY A 60 5.04 -7.58 -9.88
C GLY A 60 3.67 -8.24 -9.87
N ASN A 61 3.63 -9.56 -9.74
CA ASN A 61 2.36 -10.29 -9.55
C ASN A 61 1.97 -10.25 -8.09
N CYS A 62 0.68 -10.10 -7.83
CA CYS A 62 0.19 -10.07 -6.46
C CYS A 62 -1.16 -10.77 -6.35
N GLN A 63 -1.55 -11.08 -5.13
CA GLN A 63 -2.81 -11.73 -4.82
C GLN A 63 -3.42 -11.06 -3.61
N THR A 64 -4.74 -10.86 -3.65
CA THR A 64 -5.51 -10.36 -2.53
C THR A 64 -6.48 -11.44 -2.06
N LEU A 65 -6.91 -11.37 -0.81
CA LEU A 65 -7.75 -12.41 -0.22
C LEU A 65 -9.10 -12.55 -0.93
N LYS A 66 -9.77 -11.43 -1.22
CA LYS A 66 -11.09 -11.48 -1.88
C LYS A 66 -11.01 -12.00 -3.30
N ILE A 67 -10.08 -11.45 -4.09
CA ILE A 67 -9.95 -11.86 -5.50
C ILE A 67 -9.47 -13.30 -5.59
N LEU A 68 -8.58 -13.72 -4.72
CA LEU A 68 -8.14 -15.11 -4.66
C LEU A 68 -9.30 -16.06 -4.40
N ASN A 69 -10.19 -15.71 -3.45
CA ASN A 69 -11.35 -16.53 -3.10
C ASN A 69 -12.43 -16.51 -4.16
N GLU A 70 -12.65 -15.38 -4.84
CA GLU A 70 -13.71 -15.23 -5.82
C GLU A 70 -13.38 -15.87 -7.17
N CYS A 71 -12.16 -15.68 -7.67
CA CYS A 71 -11.79 -16.15 -9.00
C CYS A 71 -10.37 -16.71 -9.12
N GLY A 72 -9.59 -16.67 -8.05
CA GLY A 72 -8.22 -17.18 -8.06
C GLY A 72 -7.25 -16.42 -8.96
N ALA A 73 -7.63 -15.25 -9.44
CA ALA A 73 -6.82 -14.50 -10.39
C ALA A 73 -5.57 -13.91 -9.72
N CYS A 74 -4.46 -13.90 -10.46
CA CYS A 74 -3.29 -13.10 -10.12
C CYS A 74 -3.50 -11.68 -10.64
N LEU A 75 -3.11 -10.71 -9.81
CA LEU A 75 -3.19 -9.30 -10.15
C LEU A 75 -1.80 -8.78 -10.45
N MET A 76 -1.74 -7.70 -11.22
CA MET A 76 -0.50 -6.99 -11.47
C MET A 76 -0.35 -5.84 -10.47
N TYR A 77 0.89 -5.48 -10.15
CA TYR A 77 1.18 -4.43 -9.16
C TYR A 77 0.44 -3.12 -9.41
N TYR A 78 0.19 -2.77 -10.67
CA TYR A 78 -0.47 -1.51 -11.01
C TYR A 78 -2.00 -1.56 -10.83
N GLN A 79 -2.56 -2.74 -10.56
CA GLN A 79 -4.00 -2.89 -10.29
C GLN A 79 -4.35 -2.64 -8.84
N ILE A 80 -3.37 -2.52 -7.96
CA ILE A 80 -3.61 -2.28 -6.54
C ILE A 80 -3.14 -0.89 -6.13
N ARG A 81 -3.83 -0.33 -5.14
CA ARG A 81 -3.42 0.87 -4.43
C ARG A 81 -3.51 0.58 -2.95
N PRO A 82 -2.39 0.56 -2.24
CA PRO A 82 -2.45 0.35 -0.80
C PRO A 82 -3.10 1.55 -0.12
N TYR A 83 -3.82 1.28 0.96
CA TYR A 83 -4.31 2.32 1.85
C TYR A 83 -3.24 2.58 2.90
N LEU A 84 -2.76 3.81 2.99
CA LEU A 84 -1.75 4.21 3.95
C LEU A 84 -2.27 5.36 4.81
N ARG A 85 -1.76 5.42 6.02
CA ARG A 85 -2.05 6.53 6.94
C ARG A 85 -1.07 7.67 6.67
N PRO A 86 -1.55 8.90 6.45
CA PRO A 86 -0.64 10.04 6.30
C PRO A 86 0.20 10.23 7.56
N MET A 87 1.38 10.84 7.40
CA MET A 87 2.26 11.11 8.55
C MET A 87 1.54 11.95 9.62
N TYR A 88 0.70 12.89 9.21
CA TYR A 88 -0.03 13.75 10.16
C TYR A 88 -1.11 12.98 10.95
N SER A 89 -1.45 11.75 10.55
CA SER A 89 -2.45 10.95 11.26
C SER A 89 -1.93 10.28 12.52
N MET A 90 -0.62 10.34 12.77
CA MET A 90 -0.04 9.75 13.97
C MET A 90 -0.63 10.38 15.23
N THR A 91 -1.01 9.51 16.18
CA THR A 91 -1.48 9.96 17.49
C THR A 91 -0.29 10.44 18.33
N GLU A 92 -0.60 11.15 19.42
CA GLU A 92 0.46 11.59 20.35
C GLU A 92 1.18 10.40 20.99
N GLU A 93 0.47 9.31 21.24
CA GLU A 93 1.07 8.07 21.75
C GLU A 93 2.05 7.47 20.74
N GLU A 94 1.66 7.45 19.46
CA GLU A 94 2.52 6.95 18.36
C GLU A 94 3.76 7.82 18.20
N LYS A 95 3.61 9.12 18.25
CA LYS A 95 4.76 10.06 18.19
C LYS A 95 5.72 9.83 19.34
N LYS A 96 5.18 9.58 20.52
CA LYS A 96 5.97 9.31 21.71
C LYS A 96 6.73 8.00 21.58
N GLU A 97 6.07 6.94 21.10
CA GLU A 97 6.72 5.66 20.84
C GLU A 97 7.84 5.81 19.82
N LEU A 98 7.57 6.51 18.72
CA LEU A 98 8.55 6.74 17.66
C LEU A 98 9.79 7.47 18.20
N SER A 99 9.60 8.41 19.12
CA SER A 99 10.72 9.17 19.72
C SER A 99 11.66 8.30 20.56
N ASN A 100 11.21 7.12 20.99
CA ASN A 100 12.03 6.18 21.75
C ASN A 100 12.97 5.34 20.88
N TYR A 101 12.74 5.33 19.57
CA TYR A 101 13.55 4.55 18.64
C TYR A 101 14.69 5.40 18.09
N GLU A 102 15.93 4.95 18.33
CA GLU A 102 17.11 5.70 17.92
C GLU A 102 17.65 5.30 16.55
N ASN A 103 17.48 4.03 16.15
CA ASN A 103 18.01 3.60 14.86
C ASN A 103 16.94 3.59 13.77
N SER A 104 17.40 3.70 12.52
CA SER A 104 16.53 3.80 11.36
C SER A 104 15.72 2.54 11.09
N VAL A 105 16.23 1.37 11.46
CA VAL A 105 15.52 0.10 11.26
C VAL A 105 14.28 0.04 12.15
N GLN A 106 14.41 0.38 13.43
CA GLN A 106 13.30 0.42 14.37
C GLN A 106 12.24 1.44 13.94
N ARG A 107 12.65 2.60 13.48
CA ARG A 107 11.75 3.65 13.02
C ARG A 107 11.01 3.21 11.76
N THR A 108 11.69 2.59 10.83
CA THR A 108 11.10 2.08 9.60
C THR A 108 10.09 0.97 9.89
N ASP A 109 10.43 0.02 10.76
CA ASP A 109 9.52 -1.04 11.18
C ASP A 109 8.26 -0.49 11.83
N PHE A 110 8.41 0.55 12.64
CA PHE A 110 7.27 1.25 13.24
C PHE A 110 6.32 1.78 12.16
N PHE A 111 6.85 2.49 11.16
CA PHE A 111 6.04 3.04 10.09
C PHE A 111 5.31 1.95 9.31
N TYR A 112 5.99 0.87 8.97
CA TYR A 112 5.38 -0.22 8.22
C TYR A 112 4.31 -0.95 9.02
N SER A 113 4.57 -1.25 10.29
CA SER A 113 3.61 -1.96 11.14
C SER A 113 2.34 -1.16 11.42
N HIS A 114 2.43 0.15 11.40
CA HIS A 114 1.29 1.05 11.57
C HIS A 114 0.73 1.57 10.24
N HIS A 115 1.27 1.11 9.12
CA HIS A 115 0.89 1.53 7.76
C HIS A 115 0.96 3.04 7.54
N ILE A 116 1.95 3.69 8.14
CA ILE A 116 2.18 5.12 7.99
C ILE A 116 2.99 5.37 6.72
N ASP A 117 2.59 6.38 5.96
CA ASP A 117 3.18 6.71 4.66
C ASP A 117 4.50 7.47 4.82
N CYS A 118 5.56 6.73 5.17
CA CYS A 118 6.88 7.32 5.37
C CYS A 118 7.61 7.66 4.07
N ARG A 119 7.12 7.24 2.92
CA ARG A 119 7.72 7.50 1.62
C ARG A 119 6.91 8.46 0.75
N PHE A 120 5.88 9.07 1.32
CA PHE A 120 5.01 10.03 0.62
C PHE A 120 4.37 9.44 -0.64
N MET A 121 3.97 8.18 -0.57
CA MET A 121 3.36 7.49 -1.70
C MET A 121 1.98 8.03 -2.05
N ILE A 122 1.25 8.54 -1.06
CA ILE A 122 -0.06 9.17 -1.31
C ILE A 122 0.08 10.37 -2.24
N GLU A 123 1.05 11.24 -1.97
CA GLU A 123 1.31 12.41 -2.82
C GLU A 123 1.72 12.03 -4.24
N LYS A 124 2.42 10.91 -4.39
CA LYS A 124 2.86 10.42 -5.70
C LYS A 124 1.77 9.69 -6.48
N GLY A 125 0.58 9.53 -5.90
CA GLY A 125 -0.51 8.81 -6.54
C GLY A 125 -0.36 7.29 -6.51
N LEU A 126 0.56 6.77 -5.72
CA LEU A 126 0.84 5.34 -5.61
C LEU A 126 0.07 4.67 -4.48
N ALA A 127 -0.53 5.44 -3.60
CA ALA A 127 -1.30 4.95 -2.47
C ALA A 127 -2.52 5.85 -2.24
N LEU A 128 -3.48 5.32 -1.51
CA LEU A 128 -4.69 6.05 -1.11
C LEU A 128 -4.61 6.35 0.39
N GLU A 129 -5.21 7.46 0.79
CA GLU A 129 -5.33 7.78 2.20
C GLU A 129 -6.31 6.81 2.86
N ALA A 130 -5.86 6.14 3.91
CA ALA A 130 -6.69 5.19 4.63
C ALA A 130 -7.86 5.91 5.32
N PRO A 131 -9.10 5.40 5.18
CA PRO A 131 -10.21 5.94 5.95
C PRO A 131 -9.96 5.82 7.44
N GLU A 132 -10.49 6.75 8.21
CA GLU A 132 -10.38 6.72 9.66
C GLU A 132 -10.87 5.39 10.22
N GLY A 133 -10.08 4.77 11.08
CA GLY A 133 -10.41 3.52 11.74
C GLY A 133 -10.07 2.25 10.96
N MET A 134 -9.63 2.34 9.70
CA MET A 134 -9.30 1.16 8.91
C MET A 134 -8.19 0.31 9.57
N TYR A 135 -7.19 0.95 10.15
CA TYR A 135 -6.07 0.28 10.80
C TYR A 135 -6.12 0.37 12.32
N LYS A 136 -7.30 0.56 12.88
CA LYS A 136 -7.47 0.56 14.32
C LYS A 136 -7.35 -0.86 14.85
N GLU A 137 -6.49 -1.05 15.84
CA GLU A 137 -6.43 -2.30 16.57
C GLU A 137 -7.59 -2.35 17.56
N ASP A 138 -8.25 -3.48 17.61
CA ASP A 138 -9.31 -3.72 18.59
C ASP A 138 -8.72 -4.06 19.96
#